data_e38b656a9315bf784130b604f6cf451b
#
_entry.id   e38b656a9315bf784130b604f6cf451b
#
_cell.length_a   1.000
_cell.length_b   1.000
_cell.length_c   1.000
_cell.angle_alpha   90.00
_cell.angle_beta   90.00
_cell.angle_gamma   90.00
#
_symmetry.space_group_name_H-M   'P 1'
#
loop_
_entity.id
_entity.type
_entity.pdbx_description
1 polymer ?
#
loop_
_entity_poly.entity_id
_entity_poly.type
_entity_poly.pdbx_seq_one_letter_code
_entity_poly.pdbx_strand_id
1 'polypeptide(L)' 'MNCLFKNCSSLISLPDISKWNTSNVEEMNDLFKNCSSLISLPDISKWDITNVYWMANMFEGCIELLIIPDKFLK' A
#
# COMPACT_ATOMS: atom_id res chain seq x y z
N MET A 1 4.87 -9.64 1.76
CA MET A 1 4.75 -8.49 0.85
C MET A 1 5.38 -7.23 1.42
N ASN A 2 6.32 -7.39 2.34
CA ASN A 2 6.97 -6.22 2.96
C ASN A 2 7.82 -5.44 1.97
N CYS A 3 7.76 -4.12 2.07
CA CYS A 3 8.68 -3.20 1.39
C CYS A 3 8.67 -3.25 -0.14
N LEU A 4 7.63 -3.84 -0.74
CA LEU A 4 7.63 -4.07 -2.20
C LEU A 4 7.84 -2.77 -3.01
N PHE A 5 7.19 -1.69 -2.59
CA PHE A 5 7.32 -0.38 -3.26
C PHE A 5 8.03 0.66 -2.40
N LYS A 6 8.72 0.22 -1.36
CA LYS A 6 9.41 1.14 -0.45
C LYS A 6 10.41 2.01 -1.20
N ASN A 7 10.38 3.30 -0.91
CA ASN A 7 11.31 4.29 -1.48
C ASN A 7 11.18 4.50 -3.00
N CYS A 8 10.05 4.12 -3.59
CA CYS A 8 9.78 4.42 -5.00
C CYS A 8 9.37 5.89 -5.13
N SER A 9 10.30 6.80 -4.83
CA SER A 9 10.01 8.23 -4.72
C SER A 9 9.68 8.92 -6.04
N SER A 10 9.98 8.30 -7.17
CA SER A 10 9.63 8.84 -8.49
C SER A 10 8.34 8.23 -9.07
N LEU A 11 7.75 7.27 -8.36
CA LEU A 11 6.54 6.60 -8.83
C LEU A 11 5.33 7.49 -8.61
N ILE A 12 4.64 7.83 -9.70
CA ILE A 12 3.47 8.72 -9.66
C ILE A 12 2.19 7.92 -9.51
N SER A 13 2.13 6.76 -10.15
CA SER A 13 0.97 5.87 -10.09
C SER A 13 1.42 4.42 -10.15
N LEU A 14 0.50 3.52 -9.83
CA LEU A 14 0.74 2.08 -9.84
C LEU A 14 -0.08 1.42 -10.94
N PRO A 15 0.40 0.29 -11.49
CA PRO A 15 -0.48 -0.53 -12.33
C PRO A 15 -1.65 -1.05 -11.51
N ASP A 16 -2.64 -1.65 -12.17
CA ASP A 16 -3.82 -2.16 -11.47
C ASP A 16 -3.46 -3.41 -10.65
N ILE A 17 -3.05 -3.18 -9.42
CA ILE A 17 -2.72 -4.25 -8.48
C ILE A 17 -3.92 -4.67 -7.62
N SER A 18 -5.08 -4.08 -7.87
CA SER A 18 -6.30 -4.39 -7.10
C SER A 18 -6.72 -5.85 -7.24
N LYS A 19 -6.30 -6.49 -8.33
CA LYS A 19 -6.66 -7.89 -8.61
C LYS A 19 -5.67 -8.90 -8.04
N TRP A 20 -4.64 -8.45 -7.38
CA TRP A 20 -3.68 -9.36 -6.76
C TRP A 20 -4.38 -10.20 -5.69
N ASN A 21 -4.04 -11.49 -5.65
CA ASN A 21 -4.54 -12.36 -4.61
C ASN A 21 -3.69 -12.19 -3.36
N THR A 22 -4.23 -11.48 -2.37
CA THR A 22 -3.54 -11.19 -1.13
C THR A 22 -4.04 -12.04 0.03
N SER A 23 -4.84 -13.06 -0.24
CA SER A 23 -5.53 -13.84 0.80
C SER A 23 -4.58 -14.55 1.77
N ASN A 24 -3.35 -14.88 1.33
CA ASN A 24 -2.37 -15.55 2.17
C ASN A 24 -1.28 -14.61 2.71
N VAL A 25 -1.42 -13.30 2.48
CA VAL A 25 -0.42 -12.32 2.93
C VAL A 25 -0.61 -12.07 4.42
N GLU A 26 0.48 -12.17 5.17
CA GLU A 26 0.49 -11.96 6.61
C GLU A 26 1.14 -10.63 7.01
N GLU A 27 2.04 -10.08 6.20
CA GLU A 27 2.77 -8.85 6.50
C GLU A 27 2.75 -7.91 5.31
N MET A 28 2.47 -6.65 5.57
CA MET A 28 2.47 -5.58 4.56
C MET A 28 3.22 -4.34 5.07
N ASN A 29 4.25 -4.54 5.89
CA ASN A 29 5.02 -3.42 6.44
C ASN A 29 5.73 -2.65 5.36
N ASP A 30 5.69 -1.32 5.48
CA ASP A 30 6.45 -0.42 4.62
C ASP A 30 6.15 -0.59 3.12
N LEU A 31 4.99 -1.17 2.79
CA LEU A 31 4.69 -1.53 1.39
C LEU A 31 4.86 -0.35 0.43
N PHE A 32 4.36 0.82 0.82
CA PHE A 32 4.45 2.05 0.03
C PHE A 32 5.24 3.14 0.73
N LYS A 33 6.06 2.78 1.71
CA LYS A 33 6.79 3.79 2.49
C LYS A 33 7.67 4.65 1.59
N ASN A 34 7.59 5.96 1.79
CA ASN A 34 8.37 6.95 1.05
C ASN A 34 8.10 6.98 -0.46
N CYS A 35 6.92 6.57 -0.89
CA CYS A 35 6.45 6.81 -2.26
C CYS A 35 5.98 8.28 -2.34
N SER A 36 6.92 9.20 -2.26
CA SER A 36 6.61 10.62 -2.06
C SER A 36 5.97 11.32 -3.25
N SER A 37 6.05 10.74 -4.44
CA SER A 37 5.41 11.30 -5.64
C SER A 37 4.11 10.59 -6.01
N LEU A 38 3.73 9.55 -5.26
CA LEU A 38 2.52 8.77 -5.57
C LEU A 38 1.28 9.60 -5.24
N ILE A 39 0.45 9.88 -6.25
CA ILE A 39 -0.72 10.74 -6.09
C ILE A 39 -2.03 9.97 -5.97
N SER A 40 -2.05 8.72 -6.42
CA SER A 40 -3.27 7.90 -6.36
C SER A 40 -2.92 6.43 -6.23
N LEU A 41 -3.90 5.66 -5.75
CA LEU A 41 -3.80 4.21 -5.62
C LEU A 41 -4.87 3.55 -6.47
N PRO A 42 -4.58 2.37 -7.05
CA PRO A 42 -5.67 1.54 -7.55
C PRO A 42 -6.56 1.11 -6.39
N ASP A 43 -7.71 0.51 -6.69
CA ASP A 43 -8.69 0.16 -5.65
C ASP A 43 -8.21 -1.04 -4.82
N ILE A 44 -7.25 -0.78 -3.93
CA ILE A 44 -6.72 -1.82 -3.03
C ILE A 44 -7.65 -2.10 -1.86
N SER A 45 -8.77 -1.38 -1.75
CA SER A 45 -9.79 -1.72 -0.76
C SER A 45 -10.37 -3.11 -1.01
N LYS A 46 -10.20 -3.64 -2.22
CA LYS A 46 -10.62 -5.00 -2.57
C LYS A 46 -9.68 -6.08 -2.07
N TRP A 47 -8.50 -5.71 -1.59
CA TRP A 47 -7.56 -6.70 -1.09
C TRP A 47 -8.11 -7.40 0.14
N ASP A 48 -7.95 -8.71 0.19
CA ASP A 48 -8.27 -9.50 1.37
C ASP A 48 -7.12 -9.36 2.37
N ILE A 49 -7.37 -8.70 3.48
CA ILE A 49 -6.37 -8.52 4.54
C ILE A 49 -6.69 -9.33 5.79
N THR A 50 -7.56 -10.32 5.64
CA THR A 50 -8.00 -11.15 6.76
C THR A 50 -6.83 -11.75 7.54
N ASN A 51 -5.79 -12.19 6.84
CA ASN A 51 -4.62 -12.83 7.43
C ASN A 51 -3.46 -11.88 7.70
N VAL A 52 -3.61 -10.60 7.38
CA VAL A 52 -2.56 -9.62 7.61
C VAL A 52 -2.58 -9.20 9.08
N TYR A 53 -1.47 -9.46 9.76
CA TYR A 53 -1.34 -9.07 11.16
C TYR A 53 -0.34 -7.93 11.38
N TRP A 54 0.39 -7.53 10.36
CA TRP A 54 1.41 -6.47 10.48
C TRP A 54 1.37 -5.56 9.26
N MET A 55 0.95 -4.31 9.48
CA MET A 55 0.83 -3.28 8.43
C MET A 55 1.50 -1.97 8.85
N ALA A 56 2.59 -2.02 9.62
CA ALA A 56 3.24 -0.82 10.12
C ALA A 56 3.82 0.03 9.00
N ASN A 57 3.62 1.34 9.09
CA ASN A 57 4.26 2.32 8.20
C ASN A 57 3.96 2.13 6.72
N MET A 58 2.82 1.51 6.40
CA MET A 58 2.48 1.14 5.03
C MET A 58 2.48 2.34 4.08
N PHE A 59 2.02 3.49 4.55
CA PHE A 59 1.93 4.72 3.75
C PHE A 59 2.79 5.86 4.30
N GLU A 60 3.73 5.56 5.18
CA GLU A 60 4.59 6.59 5.74
C GLU A 60 5.38 7.29 4.65
N GLY A 61 5.35 8.62 4.64
CA GLY A 61 6.06 9.41 3.64
C GLY A 61 5.35 9.55 2.30
N CYS A 62 4.14 9.02 2.16
CA CYS A 62 3.32 9.21 0.95
C CYS A 62 2.61 10.56 1.01
N ILE A 63 3.37 11.64 0.90
CA ILE A 63 2.88 13.00 1.16
C ILE A 63 1.93 13.54 0.11
N GLU A 64 1.92 12.95 -1.08
CA GLU A 64 1.04 13.39 -2.17
C GLU A 64 -0.26 12.58 -2.26
N LEU A 65 -0.40 11.50 -1.48
CA LEU A 65 -1.62 10.71 -1.49
C LEU A 65 -2.76 11.45 -0.81
N LEU A 66 -3.87 11.62 -1.53
CA LEU A 66 -5.05 12.32 -1.02
C LEU A 66 -6.02 11.37 -0.32
N ILE A 67 -6.09 10.12 -0.76
CA ILE A 67 -7.06 9.15 -0.24
C ILE A 67 -6.35 7.82 0.04
N ILE A 68 -6.52 7.34 1.27
CA ILE A 68 -6.06 6.01 1.69
C ILE A 68 -7.29 5.25 2.17
N PRO A 69 -7.52 4.01 1.70
CA PRO A 69 -8.68 3.24 2.17
C PRO A 69 -8.66 3.07 3.70
N ASP A 70 -9.80 3.24 4.34
CA ASP A 70 -9.92 3.24 5.79
C ASP A 70 -9.35 1.97 6.44
N LYS A 71 -9.48 0.83 5.80
CA LYS A 71 -9.02 -0.43 6.38
C LYS A 71 -7.51 -0.47 6.58
N PHE A 72 -6.75 0.42 5.94
CA PHE A 72 -5.31 0.52 6.10
C PHE A 72 -4.89 1.62 7.08
N LEU A 73 -5.83 2.33 7.69
CA LEU A 73 -5.55 3.46 8.57
C LEU A 73 -5.59 3.11 10.06
N LYS A 74 -5.41 1.88 10.42
CA LYS A 74 -5.45 1.44 11.81
C LYS A 74 -4.17 1.71 12.56
#